data_b2536a1351638c375e2335a0bc6d0541
#
_entry.id   b2536a1351638c375e2335a0bc6d0541
#
_cell.length_a   1.000
_cell.length_b   1.000
_cell.length_c   1.000
_cell.angle_alpha   90.00
_cell.angle_beta   90.00
_cell.angle_gamma   90.00
#
_symmetry.space_group_name_H-M   'P 1'
#
loop_
_entity.id
_entity.type
_entity.pdbx_description
1 polymer ?
#
loop_
_entity_poly.entity_id
_entity_poly.type
_entity_poly.pdbx_seq_one_letter_code
_entity_poly.pdbx_strand_id
1 'polypeptide(L)'
;MSENTCLEKQPLCDEMLQKMDTYWRAANYLSAGQLYLLDNPLLRKPLTMDHVKKKIVGHWGTVPGQNFVWTHCNRVIKRYDLDMIYISGPGHGGNFQIANTYIDGTYSEIYPNISQDVEGMQKMFKQFSFPCGVPSHCAPETPGSINEGGELGYSVAHAFGAVFDNPDLIAVPVVGDGESETGPLATSWQSNKFLNPITDGAVLPILHMNGYKISNPTVFARMSHEEVENFFKGCGWDPIFVEAKDEMNDGIDPEDHIAMHKAMCEAMDSCIEKIKAIQKHARENNDAKRVAWPMIVLRTPKGWTGPRVVDGQKIEGSFR
;
A
#
# COMPACT_ATOMS: atom_id res chain seq x y z
N MET A 1 24.97 4.04 15.97
CA MET A 1 24.20 5.25 15.59
C MET A 1 22.79 5.03 16.10
N SER A 2 22.14 6.04 16.70
CA SER A 2 20.75 5.91 17.12
C SER A 2 19.83 5.78 15.88
N GLU A 3 18.70 5.07 15.98
CA GLU A 3 17.75 4.91 14.87
C GLU A 3 17.31 6.26 14.27
N ASN A 4 17.13 7.28 15.10
CA ASN A 4 16.79 8.63 14.65
C ASN A 4 17.84 9.23 13.69
N THR A 5 19.13 9.00 13.95
CA THR A 5 20.20 9.55 13.10
C THR A 5 20.22 8.93 11.69
N CYS A 6 19.72 7.71 11.50
CA CYS A 6 19.58 7.07 10.20
C CYS A 6 18.35 7.50 9.41
N LEU A 7 17.24 7.82 10.11
CA LEU A 7 16.02 8.32 9.46
C LEU A 7 16.20 9.73 8.86
N GLU A 8 17.06 10.54 9.47
CA GLU A 8 17.30 11.93 9.02
C GLU A 8 18.25 12.08 7.84
N LYS A 9 19.01 11.02 7.50
CA LYS A 9 19.99 11.07 6.40
C LYS A 9 19.31 10.93 5.03
N GLN A 10 19.75 11.72 4.07
CA GLN A 10 19.48 11.50 2.64
C GLN A 10 20.78 11.33 1.88
N PRO A 11 20.91 10.24 1.07
CA PRO A 11 20.04 9.06 1.04
C PRO A 11 20.00 8.32 2.38
N LEU A 12 18.94 7.54 2.63
CA LEU A 12 18.86 6.68 3.80
C LEU A 12 20.08 5.76 3.90
N CYS A 13 20.53 5.48 5.14
CA CYS A 13 21.62 4.55 5.33
C CYS A 13 21.18 3.11 4.98
N ASP A 14 22.14 2.31 4.51
CA ASP A 14 21.89 0.92 4.11
C ASP A 14 21.28 0.08 5.22
N GLU A 15 21.64 0.34 6.49
CA GLU A 15 21.04 -0.34 7.64
C GLU A 15 19.53 -0.11 7.73
N MET A 16 19.07 1.13 7.50
CA MET A 16 17.64 1.44 7.53
C MET A 16 16.91 0.80 6.35
N LEU A 17 17.49 0.82 5.16
CA LEU A 17 16.93 0.14 3.98
C LEU A 17 16.77 -1.37 4.23
N GLN A 18 17.77 -2.01 4.86
CA GLN A 18 17.70 -3.42 5.23
C GLN A 18 16.63 -3.71 6.29
N LYS A 19 16.45 -2.82 7.27
CA LYS A 19 15.36 -2.95 8.25
C LYS A 19 13.98 -2.84 7.59
N MET A 20 13.82 -1.91 6.65
CA MET A 20 12.57 -1.74 5.90
C MET A 20 12.27 -2.96 5.04
N ASP A 21 13.26 -3.50 4.33
CA ASP A 21 13.11 -4.74 3.55
C ASP A 21 12.74 -5.93 4.46
N THR A 22 13.39 -6.04 5.61
CA THR A 22 13.10 -7.09 6.59
C THR A 22 11.66 -6.99 7.11
N TYR A 23 11.20 -5.78 7.45
CA TYR A 23 9.82 -5.54 7.88
C TYR A 23 8.82 -5.91 6.78
N TRP A 24 9.03 -5.42 5.56
CA TRP A 24 8.20 -5.70 4.41
C TRP A 24 8.10 -7.20 4.10
N ARG A 25 9.22 -7.91 4.12
CA ARG A 25 9.24 -9.37 3.93
C ARG A 25 8.53 -10.12 5.04
N ALA A 26 8.66 -9.68 6.30
CA ALA A 26 7.90 -10.25 7.41
C ALA A 26 6.39 -10.03 7.22
N ALA A 27 5.96 -8.84 6.84
CA ALA A 27 4.56 -8.56 6.54
C ALA A 27 4.03 -9.42 5.38
N ASN A 28 4.82 -9.59 4.31
CA ASN A 28 4.49 -10.49 3.20
C ASN A 28 4.36 -11.94 3.65
N TYR A 29 5.28 -12.42 4.51
CA TYR A 29 5.19 -13.76 5.06
C TYR A 29 3.92 -13.98 5.87
N LEU A 30 3.61 -13.06 6.78
CA LEU A 30 2.39 -13.12 7.59
C LEU A 30 1.13 -13.05 6.73
N SER A 31 1.15 -12.24 5.68
CA SER A 31 0.04 -12.15 4.73
C SER A 31 -0.15 -13.45 3.96
N ALA A 32 0.92 -14.05 3.47
CA ALA A 32 0.88 -15.36 2.80
C ALA A 32 0.42 -16.48 3.73
N GLY A 33 0.93 -16.49 4.98
CA GLY A 33 0.52 -17.46 6.00
C GLY A 33 -0.99 -17.41 6.27
N GLN A 34 -1.58 -16.23 6.34
CA GLN A 34 -3.03 -16.07 6.49
C GLN A 34 -3.82 -16.66 5.32
N LEU A 35 -3.29 -16.60 4.10
CA LEU A 35 -3.95 -17.19 2.93
C LEU A 35 -3.88 -18.71 2.92
N TYR A 36 -2.73 -19.28 3.23
CA TYR A 36 -2.42 -20.67 2.89
C TYR A 36 -2.32 -21.60 4.08
N LEU A 37 -1.91 -21.15 5.28
CA LEU A 37 -1.55 -22.03 6.37
C LEU A 37 -2.65 -22.19 7.43
N LEU A 38 -2.83 -23.43 7.89
CA LEU A 38 -3.64 -23.80 9.05
C LEU A 38 -2.76 -24.07 10.28
N ASP A 39 -1.58 -24.60 10.07
CA ASP A 39 -0.64 -25.03 11.10
C ASP A 39 0.80 -24.78 10.66
N ASN A 40 1.76 -25.02 11.58
CA ASN A 40 3.19 -24.86 11.34
C ASN A 40 3.58 -23.43 10.88
N PRO A 41 3.14 -22.37 11.57
CA PRO A 41 3.23 -20.99 11.09
C PRO A 41 4.67 -20.48 10.90
N LEU A 42 5.67 -21.11 11.50
CA LEU A 42 7.09 -20.80 11.34
C LEU A 42 7.85 -21.82 10.49
N LEU A 43 7.15 -22.73 9.83
CA LEU A 43 7.73 -23.79 8.98
C LEU A 43 8.85 -24.59 9.69
N ARG A 44 8.72 -24.79 11.00
CA ARG A 44 9.69 -25.55 11.81
C ARG A 44 9.70 -27.05 11.50
N LYS A 45 8.61 -27.54 10.91
CA LYS A 45 8.48 -28.89 10.39
C LYS A 45 8.42 -28.84 8.86
N PRO A 46 8.81 -29.91 8.15
CA PRO A 46 8.56 -30.00 6.71
C PRO A 46 7.10 -29.76 6.39
N LEU A 47 6.84 -28.93 5.35
CA LEU A 47 5.49 -28.61 4.94
C LEU A 47 4.77 -29.84 4.38
N THR A 48 3.54 -30.06 4.84
CA THR A 48 2.66 -31.14 4.37
C THR A 48 1.28 -30.53 4.01
N MET A 49 0.47 -31.29 3.28
CA MET A 49 -0.87 -30.86 2.90
C MET A 49 -1.80 -30.62 4.12
N ASP A 50 -1.53 -31.28 5.25
CA ASP A 50 -2.32 -31.05 6.48
C ASP A 50 -2.07 -29.68 7.10
N HIS A 51 -0.93 -29.05 6.79
CA HIS A 51 -0.63 -27.68 7.22
C HIS A 51 -1.31 -26.62 6.35
N VAL A 52 -1.88 -26.98 5.19
CA VAL A 52 -2.42 -26.05 4.20
C VAL A 52 -3.95 -26.04 4.27
N LYS A 53 -4.54 -24.87 4.08
CA LYS A 53 -6.00 -24.71 4.00
C LYS A 53 -6.56 -25.48 2.83
N LYS A 54 -7.61 -26.28 3.05
CA LYS A 54 -8.29 -27.03 1.99
C LYS A 54 -9.02 -26.10 1.00
N LYS A 55 -9.49 -24.95 1.46
CA LYS A 55 -10.13 -23.92 0.66
C LYS A 55 -9.39 -22.61 0.88
N ILE A 56 -8.72 -22.14 -0.15
CA ILE A 56 -7.98 -20.89 -0.14
C ILE A 56 -8.92 -19.79 -0.63
N VAL A 57 -9.14 -18.76 0.22
CA VAL A 57 -9.97 -17.61 -0.10
C VAL A 57 -9.23 -16.35 0.31
N GLY A 58 -9.04 -15.46 -0.62
CA GLY A 58 -8.32 -14.20 -0.46
C GLY A 58 -7.47 -13.89 -1.68
N HIS A 59 -6.72 -12.81 -1.62
CA HIS A 59 -5.95 -12.30 -2.75
C HIS A 59 -4.49 -12.08 -2.34
N TRP A 60 -3.59 -12.34 -3.29
CA TRP A 60 -2.16 -12.05 -3.15
C TRP A 60 -1.70 -10.90 -4.03
N GLY A 61 -2.30 -10.73 -5.20
CA GLY A 61 -1.84 -9.86 -6.29
C GLY A 61 -1.43 -8.44 -5.90
N THR A 62 -2.21 -7.79 -5.03
CA THR A 62 -1.95 -6.42 -4.54
C THR A 62 -1.19 -6.37 -3.22
N VAL A 63 -1.15 -7.45 -2.46
CA VAL A 63 -0.71 -7.47 -1.06
C VAL A 63 0.74 -7.04 -0.87
N PRO A 64 1.72 -7.53 -1.65
CA PRO A 64 3.10 -7.10 -1.48
C PRO A 64 3.30 -5.59 -1.72
N GLY A 65 2.60 -5.03 -2.71
CA GLY A 65 2.63 -3.59 -2.96
C GLY A 65 2.00 -2.79 -1.83
N GLN A 66 0.89 -3.24 -1.25
CA GLN A 66 0.28 -2.58 -0.10
C GLN A 66 1.17 -2.65 1.15
N ASN A 67 1.79 -3.79 1.44
CA ASN A 67 2.79 -3.92 2.50
C ASN A 67 3.99 -3.00 2.28
N PHE A 68 4.41 -2.84 1.02
CA PHE A 68 5.50 -1.94 0.64
C PHE A 68 5.14 -0.49 0.94
N VAL A 69 3.98 -0.03 0.50
CA VAL A 69 3.49 1.34 0.78
C VAL A 69 3.33 1.57 2.28
N TRP A 70 2.76 0.61 3.01
CA TRP A 70 2.62 0.70 4.48
C TRP A 70 3.97 0.91 5.17
N THR A 71 4.99 0.13 4.78
CA THR A 71 6.35 0.27 5.31
C THR A 71 6.89 1.68 5.13
N HIS A 72 6.66 2.28 3.94
CA HIS A 72 7.12 3.63 3.63
C HIS A 72 6.28 4.72 4.33
N CYS A 73 4.97 4.52 4.51
CA CYS A 73 4.14 5.41 5.32
C CYS A 73 4.65 5.47 6.77
N ASN A 74 4.92 4.32 7.39
CA ASN A 74 5.51 4.25 8.74
C ASN A 74 6.84 5.01 8.84
N ARG A 75 7.67 4.92 7.80
CA ARG A 75 8.93 5.65 7.76
C ARG A 75 8.73 7.16 7.75
N VAL A 76 7.88 7.69 6.86
CA VAL A 76 7.68 9.14 6.76
C VAL A 76 6.92 9.70 7.95
N ILE A 77 5.98 8.95 8.53
CA ILE A 77 5.32 9.33 9.80
C ILE A 77 6.38 9.57 10.87
N LYS A 78 7.28 8.62 11.10
CA LYS A 78 8.36 8.74 12.10
C LYS A 78 9.36 9.84 11.77
N ARG A 79 9.69 10.02 10.48
CA ARG A 79 10.69 11.00 10.05
C ARG A 79 10.22 12.42 10.19
N TYR A 80 8.97 12.69 9.84
CA TYR A 80 8.43 14.03 9.72
C TYR A 80 7.40 14.39 10.80
N ASP A 81 7.14 13.46 11.73
CA ASP A 81 6.12 13.59 12.79
C ASP A 81 4.75 13.97 12.20
N LEU A 82 4.19 13.05 11.40
CA LEU A 82 2.99 13.30 10.61
C LEU A 82 1.74 12.67 11.22
N ASP A 83 0.65 13.41 11.18
CA ASP A 83 -0.70 12.84 11.28
C ASP A 83 -1.09 12.28 9.93
N MET A 84 -1.18 10.96 9.82
CA MET A 84 -1.43 10.28 8.57
C MET A 84 -2.43 9.14 8.71
N ILE A 85 -3.33 9.00 7.74
CA ILE A 85 -4.18 7.83 7.59
C ILE A 85 -3.91 7.13 6.26
N TYR A 86 -3.91 5.80 6.31
CA TYR A 86 -3.80 4.93 5.14
C TYR A 86 -5.19 4.47 4.72
N ILE A 87 -5.53 4.59 3.44
CA ILE A 87 -6.81 4.10 2.89
C ILE A 87 -6.51 3.07 1.82
N SER A 88 -6.94 1.83 2.06
CA SER A 88 -6.78 0.75 1.09
C SER A 88 -7.92 0.75 0.08
N GLY A 89 -7.65 1.20 -1.15
CA GLY A 89 -8.56 1.07 -2.28
C GLY A 89 -8.76 -0.39 -2.70
N PRO A 90 -7.67 -1.16 -2.98
CA PRO A 90 -7.80 -2.59 -3.24
C PRO A 90 -7.98 -3.39 -1.93
N GLY A 91 -9.07 -3.10 -1.22
CA GLY A 91 -9.40 -3.67 0.10
C GLY A 91 -9.57 -5.19 0.12
N HIS A 92 -9.67 -5.83 -1.06
CA HIS A 92 -9.64 -7.29 -1.19
C HIS A 92 -8.32 -7.92 -0.74
N GLY A 93 -7.26 -7.14 -0.52
CA GLY A 93 -6.01 -7.58 0.07
C GLY A 93 -5.97 -7.49 1.61
N GLY A 94 -7.08 -7.64 2.34
CA GLY A 94 -7.20 -7.37 3.78
C GLY A 94 -6.18 -8.06 4.69
N ASN A 95 -5.58 -9.16 4.25
CA ASN A 95 -4.51 -9.84 4.98
C ASN A 95 -3.25 -8.97 5.18
N PHE A 96 -3.00 -7.98 4.34
CA PHE A 96 -1.89 -7.06 4.57
C PHE A 96 -2.10 -6.21 5.83
N GLN A 97 -3.32 -5.71 6.04
CA GLN A 97 -3.65 -4.86 7.18
C GLN A 97 -3.52 -5.63 8.50
N ILE A 98 -4.06 -6.87 8.54
CA ILE A 98 -3.92 -7.75 9.70
C ILE A 98 -2.44 -8.06 9.98
N ALA A 99 -1.65 -8.36 8.94
CA ALA A 99 -0.22 -8.63 9.11
C ALA A 99 0.52 -7.45 9.74
N ASN A 100 0.29 -6.24 9.27
CA ASN A 100 0.96 -5.04 9.77
C ASN A 100 0.53 -4.70 11.20
N THR A 101 -0.76 -4.72 11.51
CA THR A 101 -1.27 -4.47 12.86
C THR A 101 -0.87 -5.57 13.86
N TYR A 102 -0.63 -6.79 13.41
CA TYR A 102 -0.06 -7.84 14.23
C TYR A 102 1.43 -7.61 14.51
N ILE A 103 2.21 -7.16 13.52
CA ILE A 103 3.65 -6.87 13.70
C ILE A 103 3.85 -5.74 14.72
N ASP A 104 3.06 -4.67 14.64
CA ASP A 104 3.17 -3.53 15.54
C ASP A 104 2.60 -3.78 16.95
N GLY A 105 1.89 -4.89 17.15
CA GLY A 105 1.32 -5.30 18.42
C GLY A 105 -0.12 -4.89 18.64
N THR A 106 -0.64 -3.92 17.89
CA THR A 106 -2.01 -3.38 18.07
C THR A 106 -3.07 -4.47 17.97
N TYR A 107 -2.89 -5.43 17.05
CA TYR A 107 -3.82 -6.56 16.91
C TYR A 107 -3.91 -7.38 18.19
N SER A 108 -2.77 -7.68 18.81
CA SER A 108 -2.70 -8.48 20.04
C SER A 108 -3.15 -7.72 21.29
N GLU A 109 -3.03 -6.39 21.30
CA GLU A 109 -3.61 -5.56 22.38
C GLU A 109 -5.14 -5.67 22.41
N ILE A 110 -5.79 -5.60 21.25
CA ILE A 110 -7.26 -5.68 21.14
C ILE A 110 -7.76 -7.12 21.25
N TYR A 111 -7.01 -8.08 20.70
CA TYR A 111 -7.32 -9.51 20.72
C TYR A 111 -6.22 -10.30 21.41
N PRO A 112 -6.16 -10.32 22.78
CA PRO A 112 -5.07 -10.97 23.52
C PRO A 112 -4.91 -12.48 23.27
N ASN A 113 -5.96 -13.13 22.77
CA ASN A 113 -5.91 -14.53 22.36
C ASN A 113 -5.13 -14.77 21.05
N ILE A 114 -4.81 -13.71 20.32
CA ILE A 114 -3.95 -13.69 19.14
C ILE A 114 -2.61 -13.04 19.56
N SER A 115 -1.89 -13.72 20.44
CA SER A 115 -0.61 -13.24 21.00
C SER A 115 0.51 -13.19 19.95
N GLN A 116 1.53 -12.37 20.21
CA GLN A 116 2.72 -12.29 19.33
C GLN A 116 3.69 -13.44 19.61
N ASP A 117 3.20 -14.67 19.45
CA ASP A 117 3.97 -15.93 19.60
C ASP A 117 3.50 -16.96 18.55
N VAL A 118 4.05 -18.18 18.62
CA VAL A 118 3.73 -19.23 17.64
C VAL A 118 2.25 -19.62 17.68
N GLU A 119 1.66 -19.68 18.87
CA GLU A 119 0.26 -20.06 19.05
C GLU A 119 -0.68 -18.97 18.54
N GLY A 120 -0.42 -17.70 18.88
CA GLY A 120 -1.20 -16.55 18.38
C GLY A 120 -1.07 -16.41 16.87
N MET A 121 0.12 -16.58 16.31
CA MET A 121 0.34 -16.55 14.86
C MET A 121 -0.45 -17.67 14.15
N GLN A 122 -0.47 -18.89 14.72
CA GLN A 122 -1.27 -19.98 14.18
C GLN A 122 -2.77 -19.66 14.19
N LYS A 123 -3.26 -19.08 15.28
CA LYS A 123 -4.66 -18.63 15.39
C LYS A 123 -4.99 -17.55 14.36
N MET A 124 -4.10 -16.57 14.20
CA MET A 124 -4.23 -15.51 13.20
C MET A 124 -4.31 -16.08 11.78
N PHE A 125 -3.42 -17.00 11.42
CA PHE A 125 -3.47 -17.64 10.11
C PHE A 125 -4.77 -18.42 9.91
N LYS A 126 -5.17 -19.19 10.90
CA LYS A 126 -6.35 -20.04 10.83
C LYS A 126 -7.64 -19.24 10.66
N GLN A 127 -7.80 -18.12 11.39
CA GLN A 127 -9.04 -17.34 11.40
C GLN A 127 -9.30 -16.56 10.09
N PHE A 128 -8.25 -16.26 9.32
CA PHE A 128 -8.39 -15.46 8.10
C PHE A 128 -9.22 -16.20 7.05
N SER A 129 -10.29 -15.55 6.60
CA SER A 129 -11.25 -16.07 5.62
C SER A 129 -11.81 -17.46 5.98
N PHE A 130 -12.05 -17.67 7.28
CA PHE A 130 -12.58 -18.91 7.83
C PHE A 130 -13.91 -18.65 8.57
N PRO A 131 -14.85 -19.59 8.62
CA PRO A 131 -16.10 -19.42 9.36
C PRO A 131 -15.86 -19.00 10.81
N CYS A 132 -16.57 -17.99 11.27
CA CYS A 132 -16.41 -17.35 12.59
C CYS A 132 -15.04 -16.69 12.82
N GLY A 133 -14.26 -16.50 11.78
CA GLY A 133 -13.00 -15.74 11.80
C GLY A 133 -13.18 -14.33 11.23
N VAL A 134 -12.12 -13.82 10.60
CA VAL A 134 -12.10 -12.49 9.96
C VAL A 134 -12.32 -12.62 8.45
N PRO A 135 -12.94 -11.62 7.80
CA PRO A 135 -13.17 -11.64 6.35
C PRO A 135 -11.85 -11.51 5.56
N SER A 136 -11.90 -11.84 4.27
CA SER A 136 -10.74 -11.75 3.38
C SER A 136 -10.41 -10.30 2.94
N HIS A 137 -11.30 -9.37 3.16
CA HIS A 137 -11.18 -7.95 2.82
C HIS A 137 -10.81 -7.13 4.05
N CYS A 138 -10.33 -5.91 3.84
CA CYS A 138 -10.22 -4.93 4.92
C CYS A 138 -11.56 -4.79 5.61
N ALA A 139 -11.59 -4.86 6.93
CA ALA A 139 -12.83 -4.89 7.69
C ALA A 139 -12.65 -4.28 9.07
N PRO A 140 -13.73 -3.73 9.68
CA PRO A 140 -13.67 -3.07 10.98
C PRO A 140 -13.18 -3.96 12.13
N GLU A 141 -13.22 -5.26 11.99
CA GLU A 141 -12.66 -6.22 12.94
C GLU A 141 -11.13 -6.11 13.06
N THR A 142 -10.46 -5.58 12.04
CA THR A 142 -9.03 -5.28 12.14
C THR A 142 -8.83 -3.97 12.89
N PRO A 143 -8.05 -3.95 13.99
CA PRO A 143 -7.81 -2.75 14.79
C PRO A 143 -7.35 -1.56 13.94
N GLY A 144 -7.95 -0.40 14.17
CA GLY A 144 -7.68 0.82 13.40
C GLY A 144 -8.41 0.92 12.06
N SER A 145 -9.08 -0.12 11.59
CA SER A 145 -9.91 -0.06 10.39
C SER A 145 -11.26 0.59 10.70
N ILE A 146 -11.70 1.51 9.83
CA ILE A 146 -12.92 2.29 10.04
C ILE A 146 -14.09 1.67 9.30
N ASN A 147 -13.87 1.18 8.08
CA ASN A 147 -14.91 0.62 7.22
C ASN A 147 -14.42 -0.57 6.41
N GLU A 148 -15.35 -1.23 5.77
CA GLU A 148 -15.06 -2.36 4.88
C GLU A 148 -14.46 -1.88 3.55
N GLY A 149 -13.41 -2.58 3.07
CA GLY A 149 -12.73 -2.32 1.80
C GLY A 149 -13.28 -3.16 0.62
N GLY A 150 -14.52 -3.63 0.72
CA GLY A 150 -15.14 -4.51 -0.31
C GLY A 150 -15.55 -3.78 -1.58
N GLU A 151 -15.92 -2.52 -1.49
CA GLU A 151 -16.36 -1.71 -2.61
C GLU A 151 -15.18 -0.91 -3.20
N LEU A 152 -14.92 -1.09 -4.49
CA LEU A 152 -13.89 -0.37 -5.21
C LEU A 152 -14.40 0.99 -5.72
N GLY A 153 -13.53 1.99 -5.71
CA GLY A 153 -13.77 3.28 -6.36
C GLY A 153 -14.01 4.46 -5.44
N TYR A 154 -13.98 4.26 -4.13
CA TYR A 154 -14.29 5.33 -3.16
C TYR A 154 -13.08 5.84 -2.37
N SER A 155 -11.93 5.18 -2.47
CA SER A 155 -10.74 5.48 -1.65
C SER A 155 -10.28 6.93 -1.76
N VAL A 156 -10.24 7.48 -2.97
CA VAL A 156 -9.84 8.88 -3.19
C VAL A 156 -10.88 9.86 -2.65
N ALA A 157 -12.19 9.59 -2.86
CA ALA A 157 -13.26 10.44 -2.32
C ALA A 157 -13.27 10.43 -0.78
N HIS A 158 -13.06 9.27 -0.16
CA HIS A 158 -12.91 9.15 1.30
C HIS A 158 -11.70 9.94 1.81
N ALA A 159 -10.57 9.88 1.10
CA ALA A 159 -9.38 10.64 1.46
C ALA A 159 -9.64 12.15 1.46
N PHE A 160 -10.30 12.67 0.43
CA PHE A 160 -10.68 14.09 0.39
C PHE A 160 -11.66 14.46 1.50
N GLY A 161 -12.66 13.61 1.77
CA GLY A 161 -13.59 13.84 2.87
C GLY A 161 -12.91 13.91 4.24
N ALA A 162 -11.86 13.10 4.46
CA ALA A 162 -11.13 13.06 5.72
C ALA A 162 -10.28 14.31 5.96
N VAL A 163 -9.74 14.94 4.90
CA VAL A 163 -8.80 16.06 5.02
C VAL A 163 -9.47 17.44 4.99
N PHE A 164 -10.75 17.54 4.60
CA PHE A 164 -11.47 18.83 4.68
C PHE A 164 -11.55 19.30 6.13
N ASP A 165 -11.23 20.58 6.36
CA ASP A 165 -11.17 21.23 7.67
C ASP A 165 -10.23 20.53 8.69
N ASN A 166 -9.29 19.73 8.20
CA ASN A 166 -8.31 19.01 9.02
C ASN A 166 -6.87 19.30 8.54
N PRO A 167 -6.33 20.48 8.84
CA PRO A 167 -5.17 21.06 8.16
C PRO A 167 -3.87 20.25 8.31
N ASP A 168 -3.74 19.44 9.35
CA ASP A 168 -2.50 18.72 9.64
C ASP A 168 -2.52 17.27 9.14
N LEU A 169 -3.71 16.77 8.75
CA LEU A 169 -3.89 15.42 8.28
C LEU A 169 -3.39 15.22 6.84
N ILE A 170 -2.64 14.13 6.62
CA ILE A 170 -2.33 13.62 5.30
C ILE A 170 -3.06 12.28 5.10
N ALA A 171 -3.97 12.20 4.15
CA ALA A 171 -4.62 10.96 3.77
C ALA A 171 -3.90 10.32 2.57
N VAL A 172 -3.52 9.06 2.70
CA VAL A 172 -2.82 8.28 1.66
C VAL A 172 -3.74 7.19 1.12
N PRO A 173 -4.55 7.48 0.10
CA PRO A 173 -5.29 6.44 -0.60
C PRO A 173 -4.34 5.67 -1.54
N VAL A 174 -4.23 4.37 -1.30
CA VAL A 174 -3.61 3.45 -2.25
C VAL A 174 -4.70 2.98 -3.20
N VAL A 175 -4.53 3.27 -4.47
CA VAL A 175 -5.52 3.02 -5.52
C VAL A 175 -5.02 1.90 -6.42
N GLY A 176 -5.81 0.85 -6.60
CA GLY A 176 -5.52 -0.17 -7.61
C GLY A 176 -5.79 0.36 -9.03
N ASP A 177 -4.97 -0.05 -9.99
CA ASP A 177 -5.17 0.33 -11.40
C ASP A 177 -6.50 -0.18 -11.96
N GLY A 178 -6.96 -1.37 -11.55
CA GLY A 178 -8.30 -1.86 -11.87
C GLY A 178 -9.42 -1.08 -11.17
N GLU A 179 -9.20 -0.63 -9.95
CA GLU A 179 -10.12 0.24 -9.22
C GLU A 179 -10.29 1.60 -9.92
N SER A 180 -9.22 2.10 -10.54
CA SER A 180 -9.20 3.38 -11.26
C SER A 180 -10.17 3.44 -12.43
N GLU A 181 -10.63 2.29 -12.94
CA GLU A 181 -11.61 2.19 -14.02
C GLU A 181 -13.06 2.31 -13.54
N THR A 182 -13.30 2.31 -12.23
CA THR A 182 -14.65 2.51 -11.69
C THR A 182 -15.10 3.97 -11.88
N GLY A 183 -16.40 4.18 -12.13
CA GLY A 183 -16.94 5.52 -12.36
C GLY A 183 -16.64 6.50 -11.22
N PRO A 184 -16.89 6.12 -9.95
CA PRO A 184 -16.62 7.00 -8.81
C PRO A 184 -15.14 7.40 -8.71
N LEU A 185 -14.20 6.47 -8.91
CA LEU A 185 -12.79 6.80 -8.79
C LEU A 185 -12.29 7.62 -9.97
N ALA A 186 -12.70 7.29 -11.19
CA ALA A 186 -12.31 8.03 -12.39
C ALA A 186 -12.67 9.53 -12.29
N THR A 187 -13.80 9.85 -11.65
CA THR A 187 -14.21 11.24 -11.39
C THR A 187 -13.49 11.85 -10.19
N SER A 188 -13.13 11.05 -9.19
CA SER A 188 -12.50 11.52 -7.94
C SER A 188 -11.08 12.07 -8.14
N TRP A 189 -10.38 11.69 -9.21
CA TRP A 189 -9.05 12.24 -9.52
C TRP A 189 -9.01 13.77 -9.61
N GLN A 190 -10.15 14.41 -9.88
CA GLN A 190 -10.24 15.85 -9.98
C GLN A 190 -10.58 16.55 -8.66
N SER A 191 -10.78 15.82 -7.57
CA SER A 191 -11.21 16.37 -6.28
C SER A 191 -10.16 17.26 -5.61
N ASN A 192 -8.90 17.20 -6.03
CA ASN A 192 -7.85 18.13 -5.60
C ASN A 192 -8.19 19.60 -5.89
N LYS A 193 -9.15 19.85 -6.78
CA LYS A 193 -9.62 21.21 -7.13
C LYS A 193 -10.48 21.84 -6.03
N PHE A 194 -10.96 21.04 -5.07
CA PHE A 194 -11.75 21.51 -3.93
C PHE A 194 -10.89 21.74 -2.67
N LEU A 195 -9.63 21.29 -2.63
CA LEU A 195 -8.75 21.51 -1.49
C LEU A 195 -8.37 23.00 -1.36
N ASN A 196 -8.53 23.50 -0.15
CA ASN A 196 -7.99 24.79 0.27
C ASN A 196 -6.70 24.56 1.09
N PRO A 197 -5.51 24.85 0.58
CA PRO A 197 -4.26 24.57 1.27
C PRO A 197 -4.07 25.37 2.58
N ILE A 198 -4.95 26.34 2.86
CA ILE A 198 -4.93 27.11 4.12
C ILE A 198 -5.60 26.32 5.24
N THR A 199 -6.79 25.77 4.99
CA THR A 199 -7.68 25.18 6.00
C THR A 199 -7.70 23.67 6.00
N ASP A 200 -7.36 23.04 4.85
CA ASP A 200 -7.48 21.61 4.67
C ASP A 200 -6.13 20.90 4.82
N GLY A 201 -6.20 19.62 5.05
CA GLY A 201 -5.04 18.73 4.99
C GLY A 201 -4.58 18.46 3.57
N ALA A 202 -3.96 17.33 3.34
CA ALA A 202 -3.49 16.93 2.02
C ALA A 202 -3.87 15.49 1.70
N VAL A 203 -4.10 15.21 0.41
CA VAL A 203 -4.25 13.85 -0.10
C VAL A 203 -3.01 13.52 -0.91
N LEU A 204 -2.35 12.40 -0.58
CA LEU A 204 -1.23 11.84 -1.32
C LEU A 204 -1.66 10.51 -1.96
N PRO A 205 -2.24 10.51 -3.15
CA PRO A 205 -2.62 9.27 -3.80
C PRO A 205 -1.39 8.47 -4.24
N ILE A 206 -1.46 7.16 -4.04
CA ILE A 206 -0.49 6.22 -4.58
C ILE A 206 -1.23 5.26 -5.52
N LEU A 207 -1.08 5.47 -6.82
CA LEU A 207 -1.59 4.54 -7.82
C LEU A 207 -0.69 3.30 -7.86
N HIS A 208 -1.20 2.16 -7.40
CA HIS A 208 -0.51 0.90 -7.47
C HIS A 208 -0.86 0.20 -8.78
N MET A 209 0.02 0.31 -9.76
CA MET A 209 -0.11 -0.32 -11.07
C MET A 209 0.56 -1.70 -11.06
N ASN A 210 -0.23 -2.75 -10.95
CA ASN A 210 0.24 -4.12 -11.13
C ASN A 210 -0.14 -4.71 -12.51
N GLY A 211 -0.82 -3.92 -13.34
CA GLY A 211 -1.13 -4.23 -14.72
C GLY A 211 -2.40 -5.04 -14.96
N TYR A 212 -3.01 -5.61 -13.93
CA TYR A 212 -4.11 -6.55 -14.11
C TYR A 212 -5.24 -6.34 -13.10
N LYS A 213 -6.48 -6.55 -13.58
CA LYS A 213 -7.65 -6.88 -12.75
C LYS A 213 -7.48 -8.32 -12.22
N ILE A 214 -8.47 -9.16 -12.24
CA ILE A 214 -8.28 -10.57 -11.87
C ILE A 214 -7.39 -11.28 -12.90
N SER A 215 -7.76 -11.22 -14.18
CA SER A 215 -7.05 -11.88 -15.28
C SER A 215 -6.85 -11.01 -16.53
N ASN A 216 -7.57 -9.88 -16.60
CA ASN A 216 -7.49 -8.97 -17.75
C ASN A 216 -6.59 -7.76 -17.44
N PRO A 217 -5.78 -7.29 -18.41
CA PRO A 217 -5.02 -6.06 -18.28
C PRO A 217 -5.93 -4.87 -17.99
N THR A 218 -5.42 -3.93 -17.20
CA THR A 218 -6.10 -2.66 -16.92
C THR A 218 -5.90 -1.66 -18.06
N VAL A 219 -6.68 -0.57 -18.05
CA VAL A 219 -6.53 0.53 -19.02
C VAL A 219 -5.14 1.16 -18.85
N PHE A 220 -4.72 1.46 -17.62
CA PHE A 220 -3.40 2.03 -17.38
C PHE A 220 -2.24 1.12 -17.81
N ALA A 221 -2.40 -0.20 -17.74
CA ALA A 221 -1.39 -1.14 -18.24
C ALA A 221 -1.22 -1.10 -19.77
N ARG A 222 -2.13 -0.46 -20.48
CA ARG A 222 -2.08 -0.30 -21.96
C ARG A 222 -1.55 1.09 -22.36
N MET A 223 -1.32 1.96 -21.39
CA MET A 223 -0.82 3.32 -21.60
C MET A 223 0.69 3.35 -21.47
N SER A 224 1.34 4.15 -22.28
CA SER A 224 2.75 4.50 -22.10
C SER A 224 2.96 5.32 -20.83
N HIS A 225 4.20 5.42 -20.37
CA HIS A 225 4.57 6.28 -19.25
C HIS A 225 4.10 7.73 -19.47
N GLU A 226 4.34 8.28 -20.66
CA GLU A 226 3.95 9.64 -21.03
C GLU A 226 2.43 9.85 -21.01
N GLU A 227 1.65 8.88 -21.48
CA GLU A 227 0.18 8.96 -21.44
C GLU A 227 -0.34 8.98 -20.00
N VAL A 228 0.21 8.14 -19.11
CA VAL A 228 -0.15 8.12 -17.68
C VAL A 228 0.23 9.45 -17.01
N GLU A 229 1.43 9.95 -17.28
CA GLU A 229 1.90 11.24 -16.77
C GLU A 229 0.98 12.39 -17.20
N ASN A 230 0.67 12.47 -18.49
CA ASN A 230 -0.19 13.51 -19.06
C ASN A 230 -1.63 13.42 -18.53
N PHE A 231 -2.15 12.22 -18.31
CA PHE A 231 -3.47 12.01 -17.70
C PHE A 231 -3.53 12.64 -16.31
N PHE A 232 -2.57 12.33 -15.43
CA PHE A 232 -2.57 12.85 -14.06
C PHE A 232 -2.25 14.34 -14.00
N LYS A 233 -1.35 14.83 -14.84
CA LYS A 233 -1.11 16.29 -14.98
C LYS A 233 -2.39 17.03 -15.39
N GLY A 234 -3.17 16.46 -16.33
CA GLY A 234 -4.47 17.00 -16.74
C GLY A 234 -5.51 17.02 -15.60
N CYS A 235 -5.42 16.06 -14.68
CA CYS A 235 -6.24 16.04 -13.47
C CYS A 235 -5.75 17.01 -12.38
N GLY A 236 -4.58 17.63 -12.52
CA GLY A 236 -4.00 18.58 -11.56
C GLY A 236 -3.09 17.95 -10.53
N TRP A 237 -2.50 16.82 -10.86
CA TRP A 237 -1.47 16.15 -10.07
C TRP A 237 -0.08 16.39 -10.64
N ASP A 238 0.93 16.17 -9.83
CA ASP A 238 2.34 16.11 -10.20
C ASP A 238 2.86 14.71 -9.88
N PRO A 239 2.78 13.76 -10.84
CA PRO A 239 3.09 12.37 -10.59
C PRO A 239 4.60 12.12 -10.51
N ILE A 240 5.02 11.39 -9.47
CA ILE A 240 6.36 10.84 -9.30
C ILE A 240 6.28 9.34 -9.52
N PHE A 241 7.14 8.81 -10.38
CA PHE A 241 7.11 7.41 -10.76
C PHE A 241 8.15 6.59 -9.99
N VAL A 242 7.70 5.45 -9.46
CA VAL A 242 8.54 4.39 -8.90
C VAL A 242 8.18 3.12 -9.64
N GLU A 243 9.01 2.70 -10.58
CA GLU A 243 8.64 1.68 -11.54
C GLU A 243 9.59 0.50 -11.50
N ALA A 244 9.04 -0.67 -11.20
CA ALA A 244 9.74 -1.93 -11.46
C ALA A 244 9.78 -2.21 -12.97
N LYS A 245 10.87 -2.82 -13.42
CA LYS A 245 11.03 -3.26 -14.80
C LYS A 245 9.97 -4.30 -15.17
N ASP A 246 9.35 -4.11 -16.35
CA ASP A 246 8.42 -5.06 -16.95
C ASP A 246 8.60 -5.14 -18.49
N GLU A 247 7.66 -5.71 -19.19
CA GLU A 247 7.69 -5.83 -20.68
C GLU A 247 7.54 -4.46 -21.38
N MET A 248 7.04 -3.44 -20.68
CA MET A 248 6.69 -2.12 -21.22
C MET A 248 7.66 -1.01 -20.81
N ASN A 249 8.49 -1.23 -19.78
CA ASN A 249 9.42 -0.22 -19.28
C ASN A 249 10.73 -0.83 -18.76
N ASP A 250 11.81 -0.06 -18.85
CA ASP A 250 13.16 -0.39 -18.37
C ASP A 250 13.41 0.12 -16.93
N GLY A 251 12.44 -0.09 -16.04
CA GLY A 251 12.51 0.30 -14.63
C GLY A 251 13.53 -0.51 -13.81
N ILE A 252 13.37 -0.45 -12.50
CA ILE A 252 14.22 -1.15 -11.52
C ILE A 252 13.90 -2.66 -11.57
N ASP A 253 14.93 -3.50 -11.49
CA ASP A 253 14.71 -4.94 -11.34
C ASP A 253 13.83 -5.21 -10.11
N PRO A 254 12.65 -5.81 -10.25
CA PRO A 254 11.76 -6.06 -9.12
C PRO A 254 12.34 -7.01 -8.07
N GLU A 255 13.39 -7.76 -8.39
CA GLU A 255 14.12 -8.59 -7.43
C GLU A 255 15.18 -7.77 -6.65
N ASP A 256 15.56 -6.59 -7.12
CA ASP A 256 16.38 -5.63 -6.35
C ASP A 256 15.49 -4.80 -5.42
N HIS A 257 15.05 -5.45 -4.33
CA HIS A 257 14.18 -4.82 -3.35
C HIS A 257 14.78 -3.56 -2.73
N ILE A 258 16.10 -3.54 -2.53
CA ILE A 258 16.78 -2.38 -1.93
C ILE A 258 16.74 -1.18 -2.86
N ALA A 259 16.94 -1.37 -4.17
CA ALA A 259 16.78 -0.30 -5.13
C ALA A 259 15.34 0.23 -5.19
N MET A 260 14.35 -0.68 -5.12
CA MET A 260 12.94 -0.29 -5.04
C MET A 260 12.62 0.51 -3.77
N HIS A 261 13.11 0.07 -2.60
CA HIS A 261 12.96 0.82 -1.35
C HIS A 261 13.61 2.20 -1.44
N LYS A 262 14.81 2.30 -2.02
CA LYS A 262 15.50 3.58 -2.19
C LYS A 262 14.70 4.55 -3.06
N ALA A 263 14.25 4.12 -4.22
CA ALA A 263 13.43 4.93 -5.12
C ALA A 263 12.13 5.41 -4.45
N MET A 264 11.45 4.51 -3.72
CA MET A 264 10.22 4.88 -3.00
C MET A 264 10.49 5.82 -1.82
N CYS A 265 11.63 5.71 -1.13
CA CYS A 265 12.02 6.68 -0.11
C CYS A 265 12.18 8.08 -0.70
N GLU A 266 12.89 8.20 -1.82
CA GLU A 266 13.09 9.48 -2.50
C GLU A 266 11.76 10.08 -2.98
N ALA A 267 10.88 9.26 -3.55
CA ALA A 267 9.55 9.69 -4.00
C ALA A 267 8.67 10.17 -2.83
N MET A 268 8.60 9.40 -1.75
CA MET A 268 7.80 9.77 -0.57
C MET A 268 8.32 11.04 0.08
N ASP A 269 9.63 11.17 0.27
CA ASP A 269 10.23 12.37 0.86
C ASP A 269 9.94 13.62 -0.01
N SER A 270 10.12 13.51 -1.33
CA SER A 270 9.79 14.58 -2.27
C SER A 270 8.33 15.00 -2.18
N CYS A 271 7.40 14.02 -2.10
CA CYS A 271 5.98 14.32 -1.94
C CYS A 271 5.68 15.05 -0.62
N ILE A 272 6.20 14.56 0.50
CA ILE A 272 5.96 15.18 1.82
C ILE A 272 6.54 16.59 1.88
N GLU A 273 7.76 16.79 1.40
CA GLU A 273 8.39 18.11 1.35
C GLU A 273 7.59 19.08 0.49
N LYS A 274 7.10 18.62 -0.67
CA LYS A 274 6.23 19.43 -1.55
C LYS A 274 4.90 19.78 -0.90
N ILE A 275 4.23 18.82 -0.24
CA ILE A 275 2.98 19.07 0.50
C ILE A 275 3.21 20.14 1.56
N LYS A 276 4.25 19.98 2.41
CA LYS A 276 4.59 20.95 3.45
C LYS A 276 4.91 22.34 2.89
N ALA A 277 5.61 22.42 1.76
CA ALA A 277 5.93 23.67 1.11
C ALA A 277 4.67 24.39 0.59
N ILE A 278 3.74 23.65 -0.04
CA ILE A 278 2.45 24.18 -0.53
C ILE A 278 1.64 24.74 0.65
N GLN A 279 1.45 23.95 1.71
CA GLN A 279 0.66 24.36 2.87
C GLN A 279 1.30 25.53 3.61
N LYS A 280 2.61 25.52 3.80
CA LYS A 280 3.35 26.63 4.43
C LYS A 280 3.18 27.92 3.64
N HIS A 281 3.42 27.87 2.33
CA HIS A 281 3.26 29.06 1.46
C HIS A 281 1.83 29.63 1.54
N ALA A 282 0.82 28.76 1.42
CA ALA A 282 -0.58 29.17 1.45
C ALA A 282 -0.97 29.84 2.77
N ARG A 283 -0.56 29.24 3.90
CA ARG A 283 -0.88 29.75 5.25
C ARG A 283 -0.15 31.04 5.60
N GLU A 284 1.15 31.14 5.27
CA GLU A 284 1.95 32.35 5.54
C GLU A 284 1.51 33.56 4.69
N ASN A 285 1.04 33.32 3.47
CA ASN A 285 0.67 34.39 2.53
C ASN A 285 -0.84 34.57 2.38
N ASN A 286 -1.65 33.79 3.09
CA ASN A 286 -3.11 33.71 2.92
C ASN A 286 -3.51 33.52 1.44
N ASP A 287 -2.78 32.62 0.75
CA ASP A 287 -2.92 32.36 -0.69
C ASP A 287 -3.54 30.98 -0.93
N ALA A 288 -4.83 30.95 -1.25
CA ALA A 288 -5.57 29.74 -1.59
C ALA A 288 -5.45 29.36 -3.09
N LYS A 289 -4.42 29.86 -3.79
CA LYS A 289 -4.23 29.56 -5.20
C LYS A 289 -4.10 28.08 -5.45
N ARG A 290 -4.80 27.62 -6.49
CA ARG A 290 -4.74 26.22 -6.93
C ARG A 290 -3.33 25.86 -7.39
N VAL A 291 -2.83 24.72 -6.90
CA VAL A 291 -1.51 24.15 -7.24
C VAL A 291 -1.68 22.71 -7.69
N ALA A 292 -0.67 22.16 -8.37
CA ALA A 292 -0.57 20.73 -8.62
C ALA A 292 -0.04 20.04 -7.36
N TRP A 293 -0.84 19.12 -6.80
CA TRP A 293 -0.47 18.32 -5.65
C TRP A 293 0.36 17.11 -6.09
N PRO A 294 1.34 16.64 -5.31
CA PRO A 294 2.11 15.46 -5.63
C PRO A 294 1.26 14.19 -5.54
N MET A 295 1.60 13.20 -6.33
CA MET A 295 1.13 11.83 -6.22
C MET A 295 2.23 10.85 -6.62
N ILE A 296 2.09 9.58 -6.27
CA ILE A 296 3.04 8.53 -6.66
C ILE A 296 2.34 7.54 -7.60
N VAL A 297 3.03 7.17 -8.68
CA VAL A 297 2.68 6.04 -9.52
C VAL A 297 3.67 4.91 -9.20
N LEU A 298 3.21 3.91 -8.46
CA LEU A 298 4.00 2.75 -8.08
C LEU A 298 3.69 1.58 -9.02
N ARG A 299 4.62 1.21 -9.88
CA ARG A 299 4.49 0.05 -10.76
C ARG A 299 5.26 -1.13 -10.18
N THR A 300 4.57 -2.26 -9.96
CA THR A 300 5.17 -3.52 -9.52
C THR A 300 4.55 -4.70 -10.26
N PRO A 301 5.22 -5.85 -10.34
CA PRO A 301 4.57 -7.06 -10.81
C PRO A 301 3.37 -7.41 -9.93
N LYS A 302 2.29 -7.89 -10.53
CA LYS A 302 1.18 -8.46 -9.77
C LYS A 302 1.67 -9.69 -9.01
N GLY A 303 1.33 -9.76 -7.71
CA GLY A 303 1.83 -10.85 -6.85
C GLY A 303 3.33 -10.79 -6.59
N TRP A 304 3.91 -9.60 -6.61
CA TRP A 304 5.34 -9.35 -6.33
C TRP A 304 5.84 -10.20 -5.16
N THR A 305 7.06 -10.72 -5.24
CA THR A 305 7.68 -11.70 -4.32
C THR A 305 7.12 -13.14 -4.38
N GLY A 306 6.04 -13.37 -5.09
CA GLY A 306 5.55 -14.71 -5.38
C GLY A 306 6.21 -15.32 -6.63
N PRO A 307 6.08 -16.64 -6.84
CA PRO A 307 6.59 -17.26 -8.05
C PRO A 307 5.85 -16.73 -9.28
N ARG A 308 6.58 -16.34 -10.31
CA ARG A 308 5.99 -15.83 -11.57
C ARG A 308 5.47 -16.93 -12.47
N VAL A 309 6.17 -18.05 -12.47
CA VAL A 309 5.86 -19.22 -13.29
C VAL A 309 5.94 -20.46 -12.44
N VAL A 310 4.92 -21.31 -12.50
CA VAL A 310 4.89 -22.66 -11.90
C VAL A 310 4.40 -23.62 -12.95
N ASP A 311 5.11 -24.73 -13.13
CA ASP A 311 4.82 -25.75 -14.12
C ASP A 311 4.67 -25.20 -15.56
N GLY A 312 5.47 -24.18 -15.90
CA GLY A 312 5.46 -23.51 -17.19
C GLY A 312 4.31 -22.53 -17.41
N GLN A 313 3.47 -22.28 -16.40
CA GLN A 313 2.35 -21.34 -16.48
C GLN A 313 2.58 -20.11 -15.62
N LYS A 314 2.26 -18.92 -16.15
CA LYS A 314 2.23 -17.67 -15.38
C LYS A 314 1.19 -17.80 -14.26
N ILE A 315 1.59 -17.47 -13.02
CA ILE A 315 0.71 -17.55 -11.85
C ILE A 315 -0.24 -16.35 -11.80
N GLU A 316 0.27 -15.15 -12.08
CA GLU A 316 -0.51 -13.91 -12.07
C GLU A 316 -0.58 -13.31 -13.45
N GLY A 317 -1.68 -12.60 -13.73
CA GLY A 317 -1.88 -11.96 -15.03
C GLY A 317 -2.15 -12.92 -16.18
N SER A 318 -2.58 -14.14 -15.91
CA SER A 318 -2.99 -15.11 -16.91
C SER A 318 -4.43 -15.56 -16.69
N PHE A 319 -5.08 -15.95 -17.77
CA PHE A 319 -6.40 -16.57 -17.71
C PHE A 319 -6.26 -17.96 -17.06
N ARG A 320 -7.06 -18.23 -16.02
CA ARG A 320 -7.16 -19.53 -15.39
C ARG A 320 -8.48 -20.18 -15.74
#